data_4c8130442ed4063dd7aac95dd0b5998d
#
_entry.id   4c8130442ed4063dd7aac95dd0b5998d
#
_cell.length_a   1.000
_cell.length_b   1.000
_cell.length_c   1.000
_cell.angle_alpha   90.00
_cell.angle_beta   90.00
_cell.angle_gamma   90.00
#
_symmetry.space_group_name_H-M   'P 1'
#
loop_
_entity.id
_entity.type
_entity.pdbx_description
1 polymer ?
#
loop_
_entity_poly.entity_id
_entity_poly.type
_entity_poly.pdbx_seq_one_letter_code
_entity_poly.pdbx_strand_id
1 'polypeptide(L)'
;MDKRQFAKASAIAAGAMATGEMAMAQKTGKEMIWACLLHLGMNSWKDIPLNRAPADASRSFKVRCMADYLRTDETVWRSLADRLGKSGANMIIIDLAEGVALPSHPELAVKGTWSIEKFQKELARLRAMGLEPIPKMNFSTCHDSWLKDYQRMVSTKQYYEVCADVIKDAIEIFSVDGKPPRFFHLGYDEETAGHQSTFELTIVRQGELWWHDFLWFAKQVESKGVRPWIWSDYCWHHKDEFINRMPKSVLQSNWYYGAEFDVSKMGESSRPYVQTYVDLAKAGFDQVPTGANWSCDTNFADTVKFCRANCPGEHLKGFMMASWQRSIPEELEKGLRGIDLLEAEIKRWQ
;
A
#
# COMPACT_ATOMS: atom_id res chain seq x y z
N MET A 1 25.81 -47.12 -6.62
CA MET A 1 26.08 -45.66 -6.51
C MET A 1 27.02 -45.44 -5.35
N ASP A 2 28.20 -44.91 -5.64
CA ASP A 2 29.31 -44.78 -4.70
C ASP A 2 29.00 -43.65 -3.66
N LYS A 3 29.28 -43.96 -2.38
CA LYS A 3 29.09 -43.03 -1.26
C LYS A 3 29.86 -41.70 -1.42
N ARG A 4 30.88 -41.66 -2.28
CA ARG A 4 31.64 -40.44 -2.62
C ARG A 4 30.89 -39.48 -3.56
N GLN A 5 29.97 -39.97 -4.38
CA GLN A 5 29.14 -39.10 -5.24
C GLN A 5 28.01 -38.42 -4.47
N PHE A 6 27.48 -39.09 -3.42
CA PHE A 6 26.45 -38.50 -2.57
C PHE A 6 26.98 -37.35 -1.71
N ALA A 7 28.21 -37.48 -1.21
CA ALA A 7 28.87 -36.43 -0.40
C ALA A 7 29.19 -35.17 -1.22
N LYS A 8 29.53 -35.30 -2.52
CA LYS A 8 29.80 -34.14 -3.40
C LYS A 8 28.51 -33.39 -3.79
N ALA A 9 27.40 -34.09 -4.01
CA ALA A 9 26.10 -33.45 -4.31
C ALA A 9 25.53 -32.68 -3.08
N SER A 10 25.71 -33.24 -1.88
CA SER A 10 25.28 -32.59 -0.64
C SER A 10 26.12 -31.33 -0.29
N ALA A 11 27.42 -31.35 -0.59
CA ALA A 11 28.30 -30.19 -0.35
C ALA A 11 28.02 -29.01 -1.31
N ILE A 12 27.62 -29.30 -2.56
CA ILE A 12 27.27 -28.25 -3.54
C ILE A 12 25.89 -27.65 -3.22
N ALA A 13 24.93 -28.46 -2.75
CA ALA A 13 23.62 -27.96 -2.34
C ALA A 13 23.71 -27.10 -1.06
N ALA A 14 24.53 -27.49 -0.09
CA ALA A 14 24.76 -26.72 1.13
C ALA A 14 25.52 -25.41 0.87
N GLY A 15 26.46 -25.39 -0.08
CA GLY A 15 27.18 -24.17 -0.46
C GLY A 15 26.30 -23.15 -1.19
N ALA A 16 25.37 -23.60 -2.03
CA ALA A 16 24.42 -22.73 -2.74
C ALA A 16 23.34 -22.14 -1.80
N MET A 17 22.88 -22.91 -0.78
CA MET A 17 21.95 -22.40 0.23
C MET A 17 22.63 -21.39 1.16
N ALA A 18 23.87 -21.65 1.60
CA ALA A 18 24.61 -20.74 2.49
C ALA A 18 24.93 -19.38 1.81
N THR A 19 25.19 -19.36 0.51
CA THR A 19 25.43 -18.11 -0.21
C THR A 19 24.13 -17.33 -0.49
N GLY A 20 23.01 -18.01 -0.67
CA GLY A 20 21.68 -17.39 -0.79
C GLY A 20 21.18 -16.79 0.54
N GLU A 21 21.36 -17.49 1.64
CA GLU A 21 21.02 -17.00 2.99
C GLU A 21 21.94 -15.87 3.44
N MET A 22 23.23 -15.91 3.14
CA MET A 22 24.15 -14.80 3.42
C MET A 22 23.83 -13.55 2.61
N ALA A 23 23.37 -13.67 1.35
CA ALA A 23 22.95 -12.53 0.53
C ALA A 23 21.63 -11.90 1.04
N MET A 24 20.71 -12.67 1.61
CA MET A 24 19.50 -12.14 2.26
C MET A 24 19.80 -11.54 3.65
N ALA A 25 20.69 -12.15 4.44
CA ALA A 25 21.02 -11.66 5.78
C ALA A 25 21.83 -10.34 5.78
N GLN A 26 22.57 -10.04 4.73
CA GLN A 26 23.33 -8.78 4.61
C GLN A 26 22.48 -7.58 4.19
N LYS A 27 21.25 -7.75 3.69
CA LYS A 27 20.34 -6.63 3.31
C LYS A 27 19.48 -6.06 4.45
N THR A 28 19.56 -6.58 5.67
CA THR A 28 18.68 -6.17 6.79
C THR A 28 19.14 -4.96 7.61
N GLY A 29 20.20 -4.27 7.21
CA GLY A 29 20.74 -3.12 7.93
C GLY A 29 20.62 -1.82 7.16
N LYS A 30 19.62 -0.99 7.45
CA LYS A 30 19.51 0.43 7.06
C LYS A 30 19.33 0.76 5.56
N GLU A 31 18.86 -0.15 4.73
CA GLU A 31 18.57 0.19 3.34
C GLU A 31 17.30 1.03 3.24
N MET A 32 17.38 2.18 2.55
CA MET A 32 16.26 3.07 2.24
C MET A 32 15.16 2.31 1.50
N ILE A 33 13.92 2.45 1.91
CA ILE A 33 12.76 1.88 1.22
C ILE A 33 12.49 2.71 -0.05
N TRP A 34 12.51 2.06 -1.20
CA TRP A 34 12.04 2.60 -2.47
C TRP A 34 10.86 1.77 -2.93
N ALA A 35 9.66 2.24 -2.57
CA ALA A 35 8.43 1.50 -2.79
C ALA A 35 7.65 2.04 -3.99
N CYS A 36 6.89 1.14 -4.64
CA CYS A 36 5.83 1.53 -5.57
C CYS A 36 4.54 0.82 -5.20
N LEU A 37 3.42 1.56 -5.21
CA LEU A 37 2.10 1.00 -4.99
C LEU A 37 1.48 0.62 -6.34
N LEU A 38 1.03 -0.63 -6.45
CA LEU A 38 0.28 -1.15 -7.60
C LEU A 38 -1.05 -1.76 -7.15
N HIS A 39 -2.09 -1.57 -7.95
CA HIS A 39 -3.42 -2.12 -7.70
C HIS A 39 -3.60 -3.49 -8.34
N LEU A 40 -3.87 -4.52 -7.52
CA LEU A 40 -4.36 -5.82 -7.99
C LEU A 40 -5.89 -5.83 -8.00
N GLY A 41 -6.54 -5.33 -6.94
CA GLY A 41 -7.97 -5.08 -6.90
C GLY A 41 -8.31 -3.61 -7.18
N MET A 42 -9.57 -3.33 -7.49
CA MET A 42 -10.02 -1.99 -7.89
C MET A 42 -11.35 -1.55 -7.27
N ASN A 43 -11.98 -2.40 -6.46
CA ASN A 43 -13.26 -2.11 -5.82
C ASN A 43 -13.06 -1.34 -4.50
N SER A 44 -12.37 -0.19 -4.56
CA SER A 44 -11.98 0.57 -3.35
C SER A 44 -12.53 2.00 -3.31
N TRP A 45 -13.18 2.50 -4.37
CA TRP A 45 -13.42 3.95 -4.45
C TRP A 45 -14.87 4.39 -4.43
N LYS A 46 -15.83 3.50 -4.67
CA LYS A 46 -17.25 3.81 -4.62
C LYS A 46 -18.05 2.59 -4.21
N ASP A 47 -19.01 2.80 -3.33
CA ASP A 47 -19.96 1.78 -2.87
C ASP A 47 -21.09 1.47 -3.87
N ILE A 48 -21.01 2.04 -5.07
CA ILE A 48 -22.02 1.88 -6.12
C ILE A 48 -21.63 0.71 -7.03
N PRO A 49 -22.47 -0.33 -7.17
CA PRO A 49 -22.28 -1.38 -8.16
C PRO A 49 -22.23 -0.80 -9.59
N LEU A 50 -21.31 -1.28 -10.42
CA LEU A 50 -21.10 -0.77 -11.78
C LEU A 50 -22.37 -0.83 -12.65
N ASN A 51 -23.18 -1.88 -12.50
CA ASN A 51 -24.46 -2.04 -13.20
C ASN A 51 -25.56 -1.06 -12.73
N ARG A 52 -25.33 -0.35 -11.63
CA ARG A 52 -26.23 0.70 -11.11
C ARG A 52 -25.68 2.11 -11.34
N ALA A 53 -24.48 2.22 -11.93
CA ALA A 53 -23.94 3.52 -12.29
C ALA A 53 -24.85 4.24 -13.30
N PRO A 54 -25.04 5.59 -13.21
CA PRO A 54 -25.81 6.34 -14.19
C PRO A 54 -25.33 6.07 -15.62
N ALA A 55 -26.26 5.93 -16.55
CA ALA A 55 -25.95 5.59 -17.94
C ALA A 55 -25.03 6.62 -18.59
N ASP A 56 -25.23 7.91 -18.27
CA ASP A 56 -24.48 9.07 -18.72
C ASP A 56 -23.24 9.38 -17.87
N ALA A 57 -22.99 8.59 -16.79
CA ALA A 57 -21.80 8.79 -15.98
C ALA A 57 -20.52 8.67 -16.80
N SER A 58 -19.56 9.52 -16.48
CA SER A 58 -18.25 9.52 -17.13
C SER A 58 -17.53 8.18 -16.97
N ARG A 59 -16.59 7.87 -17.87
CA ARG A 59 -15.74 6.69 -17.74
C ARG A 59 -14.97 6.69 -16.41
N SER A 60 -14.44 7.86 -16.00
CA SER A 60 -13.74 8.03 -14.73
C SER A 60 -14.63 7.73 -13.51
N PHE A 61 -15.93 8.01 -13.59
CA PHE A 61 -16.88 7.62 -12.56
C PHE A 61 -17.08 6.09 -12.56
N LYS A 62 -17.41 5.51 -13.72
CA LYS A 62 -17.73 4.08 -13.87
C LYS A 62 -16.57 3.16 -13.46
N VAL A 63 -15.34 3.55 -13.76
CA VAL A 63 -14.16 2.75 -13.40
C VAL A 63 -13.89 2.72 -11.90
N ARG A 64 -14.45 3.65 -11.12
CA ARG A 64 -14.38 3.68 -9.66
C ARG A 64 -15.51 2.92 -8.96
N CYS A 65 -16.58 2.55 -9.69
CA CYS A 65 -17.67 1.75 -9.16
C CYS A 65 -17.25 0.30 -8.92
N MET A 66 -17.96 -0.39 -8.02
CA MET A 66 -17.72 -1.82 -7.76
C MET A 66 -18.11 -2.66 -8.97
N ALA A 67 -17.20 -3.49 -9.45
CA ALA A 67 -17.46 -4.49 -10.47
C ALA A 67 -17.63 -5.89 -9.84
N ASP A 68 -18.46 -6.73 -10.43
CA ASP A 68 -18.63 -8.14 -10.06
C ASP A 68 -17.59 -9.06 -10.73
N TYR A 69 -16.57 -8.45 -11.35
CA TYR A 69 -15.43 -9.12 -11.97
C TYR A 69 -14.13 -8.35 -11.72
N LEU A 70 -13.02 -9.06 -11.65
CA LEU A 70 -11.68 -8.46 -11.53
C LEU A 70 -11.33 -7.77 -12.86
N ARG A 71 -11.03 -6.48 -12.77
CA ARG A 71 -10.73 -5.64 -13.96
C ARG A 71 -9.25 -5.59 -14.31
N THR A 72 -8.39 -6.10 -13.44
CA THR A 72 -6.94 -6.12 -13.65
C THR A 72 -6.58 -6.94 -14.88
N ASP A 73 -5.92 -6.31 -15.85
CA ASP A 73 -5.28 -6.97 -16.97
C ASP A 73 -3.92 -7.54 -16.55
N GLU A 74 -3.75 -8.84 -16.69
CA GLU A 74 -2.52 -9.53 -16.27
C GLU A 74 -1.29 -9.09 -17.07
N THR A 75 -1.46 -8.72 -18.33
CA THR A 75 -0.35 -8.24 -19.17
C THR A 75 0.13 -6.87 -18.67
N VAL A 76 -0.81 -5.99 -18.33
CA VAL A 76 -0.52 -4.69 -17.72
C VAL A 76 0.14 -4.86 -16.38
N TRP A 77 -0.43 -5.68 -15.49
CA TRP A 77 0.17 -6.00 -14.19
C TRP A 77 1.61 -6.47 -14.32
N ARG A 78 1.86 -7.45 -15.21
CA ARG A 78 3.20 -7.98 -15.44
C ARG A 78 4.15 -6.92 -15.97
N SER A 79 3.70 -6.10 -16.92
CA SER A 79 4.50 -5.02 -17.51
C SER A 79 4.94 -4.00 -16.45
N LEU A 80 4.03 -3.60 -15.54
CA LEU A 80 4.34 -2.70 -14.43
C LEU A 80 5.30 -3.35 -13.44
N ALA A 81 5.03 -4.59 -13.02
CA ALA A 81 5.86 -5.31 -12.06
C ALA A 81 7.27 -5.60 -12.60
N ASP A 82 7.39 -6.01 -13.88
CA ASP A 82 8.69 -6.26 -14.53
C ASP A 82 9.49 -4.96 -14.69
N ARG A 83 8.83 -3.85 -15.02
CA ARG A 83 9.49 -2.54 -15.09
C ARG A 83 9.96 -2.09 -13.70
N LEU A 84 9.14 -2.31 -12.67
CA LEU A 84 9.49 -2.00 -11.28
C LEU A 84 10.71 -2.81 -10.81
N GLY A 85 10.75 -4.10 -11.08
CA GLY A 85 11.89 -4.96 -10.74
C GLY A 85 13.22 -4.53 -11.38
N LYS A 86 13.17 -3.74 -12.47
CA LYS A 86 14.36 -3.20 -13.17
C LYS A 86 14.71 -1.77 -12.74
N SER A 87 13.88 -1.11 -11.94
CA SER A 87 14.06 0.31 -11.60
C SER A 87 15.03 0.57 -10.45
N GLY A 88 15.48 -0.46 -9.73
CA GLY A 88 16.21 -0.32 -8.48
C GLY A 88 15.31 -0.16 -7.24
N ALA A 89 13.99 -0.17 -7.41
CA ALA A 89 13.06 -0.28 -6.28
C ALA A 89 13.29 -1.60 -5.52
N ASN A 90 13.02 -1.59 -4.22
CA ASN A 90 13.19 -2.77 -3.37
C ASN A 90 11.90 -3.22 -2.67
N MET A 91 10.79 -2.52 -2.91
CA MET A 91 9.50 -2.86 -2.30
C MET A 91 8.33 -2.58 -3.25
N ILE A 92 7.34 -3.44 -3.22
CA ILE A 92 6.05 -3.27 -3.91
C ILE A 92 4.92 -3.36 -2.89
N ILE A 93 4.10 -2.30 -2.81
CA ILE A 93 2.86 -2.31 -2.04
C ILE A 93 1.76 -2.78 -2.96
N ILE A 94 1.13 -3.91 -2.63
CA ILE A 94 0.06 -4.49 -3.46
C ILE A 94 -1.29 -4.16 -2.83
N ASP A 95 -2.04 -3.28 -3.50
CA ASP A 95 -3.42 -2.99 -3.10
C ASP A 95 -4.31 -4.14 -3.55
N LEU A 96 -4.73 -4.97 -2.58
CA LEU A 96 -5.38 -6.24 -2.82
C LEU A 96 -6.85 -6.09 -3.19
N ALA A 97 -7.60 -5.32 -2.40
CA ALA A 97 -9.05 -5.24 -2.51
C ALA A 97 -9.68 -6.62 -2.82
N GLU A 98 -10.43 -6.76 -3.95
CA GLU A 98 -11.00 -8.02 -4.42
C GLU A 98 -10.03 -8.88 -5.27
N GLY A 99 -8.76 -8.51 -5.35
CA GLY A 99 -7.80 -9.10 -6.29
C GLY A 99 -7.38 -10.53 -5.98
N VAL A 100 -7.45 -10.97 -4.71
CA VAL A 100 -7.07 -12.31 -4.28
C VAL A 100 -8.17 -12.96 -3.45
N ALA A 101 -8.39 -14.27 -3.63
CA ALA A 101 -9.36 -15.03 -2.85
C ALA A 101 -8.88 -15.18 -1.40
N LEU A 102 -9.70 -14.71 -0.46
CA LEU A 102 -9.43 -14.81 0.98
C LEU A 102 -10.13 -16.06 1.52
N PRO A 103 -9.41 -16.99 2.16
CA PRO A 103 -10.00 -18.28 2.59
C PRO A 103 -11.15 -18.13 3.58
N SER A 104 -11.03 -17.19 4.51
CA SER A 104 -12.03 -16.99 5.56
C SER A 104 -13.31 -16.32 5.02
N HIS A 105 -13.21 -15.56 3.92
CA HIS A 105 -14.31 -14.79 3.33
C HIS A 105 -14.37 -14.92 1.80
N PRO A 106 -14.67 -16.13 1.26
CA PRO A 106 -14.74 -16.37 -0.17
C PRO A 106 -15.82 -15.54 -0.87
N GLU A 107 -16.83 -15.06 -0.15
CA GLU A 107 -17.89 -14.19 -0.65
C GLU A 107 -17.39 -12.81 -1.07
N LEU A 108 -16.21 -12.37 -0.60
CA LEU A 108 -15.60 -11.12 -1.03
C LEU A 108 -15.03 -11.21 -2.46
N ALA A 109 -14.74 -12.41 -2.93
CA ALA A 109 -14.24 -12.62 -4.28
C ALA A 109 -15.26 -12.21 -5.35
N VAL A 110 -14.75 -11.84 -6.52
CA VAL A 110 -15.51 -11.55 -7.73
C VAL A 110 -15.07 -12.49 -8.86
N LYS A 111 -15.78 -12.48 -9.99
CA LYS A 111 -15.37 -13.30 -11.15
C LYS A 111 -13.95 -12.92 -11.58
N GLY A 112 -13.05 -13.88 -11.65
CA GLY A 112 -11.65 -13.67 -12.07
C GLY A 112 -10.70 -13.26 -10.94
N THR A 113 -11.15 -13.10 -9.70
CA THR A 113 -10.28 -13.00 -8.52
C THR A 113 -9.21 -14.09 -8.55
N TRP A 114 -7.96 -13.73 -8.30
CA TRP A 114 -6.86 -14.70 -8.35
C TRP A 114 -6.95 -15.71 -7.20
N SER A 115 -6.70 -16.98 -7.54
CA SER A 115 -6.51 -18.01 -6.51
C SER A 115 -5.26 -17.73 -5.68
N ILE A 116 -5.23 -18.22 -4.45
CA ILE A 116 -4.05 -18.12 -3.57
C ILE A 116 -2.82 -18.68 -4.26
N GLU A 117 -2.94 -19.86 -4.89
CA GLU A 117 -1.83 -20.50 -5.58
C GLU A 117 -1.26 -19.64 -6.71
N LYS A 118 -2.13 -19.02 -7.54
CA LYS A 118 -1.72 -18.11 -8.59
C LYS A 118 -0.99 -16.90 -8.00
N PHE A 119 -1.54 -16.33 -6.95
CA PHE A 119 -0.98 -15.15 -6.31
C PHE A 119 0.34 -15.45 -5.59
N GLN A 120 0.47 -16.59 -4.92
CA GLN A 120 1.73 -17.01 -4.30
C GLN A 120 2.85 -17.22 -5.32
N LYS A 121 2.54 -17.76 -6.51
CA LYS A 121 3.51 -17.84 -7.63
C LYS A 121 3.96 -16.43 -8.05
N GLU A 122 3.05 -15.49 -8.09
CA GLU A 122 3.38 -14.09 -8.40
C GLU A 122 4.22 -13.45 -7.30
N LEU A 123 3.88 -13.63 -6.03
CA LEU A 123 4.70 -13.15 -4.90
C LEU A 123 6.13 -13.72 -4.94
N ALA A 124 6.27 -15.00 -5.29
CA ALA A 124 7.59 -15.62 -5.46
C ALA A 124 8.37 -14.98 -6.63
N ARG A 125 7.70 -14.69 -7.75
CA ARG A 125 8.28 -13.99 -8.89
C ARG A 125 8.76 -12.58 -8.53
N LEU A 126 7.95 -11.82 -7.81
CA LEU A 126 8.30 -10.47 -7.35
C LEU A 126 9.54 -10.50 -6.44
N ARG A 127 9.60 -11.44 -5.51
CA ARG A 127 10.77 -11.64 -4.64
C ARG A 127 12.03 -12.02 -5.42
N ALA A 128 11.89 -12.86 -6.44
CA ALA A 128 13.00 -13.22 -7.32
C ALA A 128 13.58 -12.02 -8.10
N MET A 129 12.77 -10.98 -8.32
CA MET A 129 13.21 -9.71 -8.91
C MET A 129 13.81 -8.73 -7.88
N GLY A 130 13.94 -9.12 -6.62
CA GLY A 130 14.47 -8.27 -5.54
C GLY A 130 13.45 -7.33 -4.92
N LEU A 131 12.16 -7.48 -5.24
CA LEU A 131 11.09 -6.70 -4.65
C LEU A 131 10.56 -7.41 -3.40
N GLU A 132 10.39 -6.67 -2.30
CA GLU A 132 9.65 -7.13 -1.13
C GLU A 132 8.17 -6.81 -1.30
N PRO A 133 7.28 -7.82 -1.46
CA PRO A 133 5.85 -7.55 -1.55
C PRO A 133 5.24 -7.30 -0.17
N ILE A 134 4.47 -6.23 -0.05
CA ILE A 134 3.76 -5.83 1.16
C ILE A 134 2.25 -5.79 0.88
N PRO A 135 1.41 -6.44 1.70
CA PRO A 135 -0.03 -6.36 1.56
C PRO A 135 -0.56 -4.97 1.91
N LYS A 136 -1.49 -4.47 1.10
CA LYS A 136 -2.32 -3.32 1.44
C LYS A 136 -3.78 -3.71 1.28
N MET A 137 -4.58 -3.41 2.30
CA MET A 137 -6.03 -3.44 2.26
C MET A 137 -6.53 -2.16 2.92
N ASN A 138 -7.40 -1.42 2.24
CA ASN A 138 -7.83 -0.14 2.78
C ASN A 138 -9.08 -0.32 3.63
N PHE A 139 -9.00 0.10 4.90
CA PHE A 139 -10.07 0.04 5.89
C PHE A 139 -10.67 1.42 6.21
N SER A 140 -10.34 2.44 5.42
CA SER A 140 -11.09 3.69 5.42
C SER A 140 -12.47 3.47 4.83
N THR A 141 -13.50 4.05 5.40
CA THR A 141 -14.88 3.98 4.89
C THR A 141 -15.05 4.66 3.52
N CYS A 142 -14.05 5.41 3.06
CA CYS A 142 -13.97 5.93 1.69
C CYS A 142 -13.43 4.90 0.69
N HIS A 143 -12.77 3.84 1.16
CA HIS A 143 -11.98 2.94 0.31
C HIS A 143 -12.18 1.45 0.63
N ASP A 144 -13.24 1.11 1.34
CA ASP A 144 -13.53 -0.25 1.80
C ASP A 144 -14.64 -0.97 1.00
N SER A 145 -14.99 -0.46 -0.18
CA SER A 145 -16.06 -1.03 -1.02
C SER A 145 -15.83 -2.49 -1.42
N TRP A 146 -14.57 -2.94 -1.39
CA TRP A 146 -14.19 -4.35 -1.57
C TRP A 146 -14.75 -5.28 -0.49
N LEU A 147 -15.11 -4.74 0.69
CA LEU A 147 -15.80 -5.48 1.76
C LEU A 147 -17.27 -5.78 1.46
N LYS A 148 -17.80 -5.30 0.31
CA LYS A 148 -19.20 -5.53 -0.10
C LYS A 148 -20.19 -5.11 1.00
N ASP A 149 -21.07 -6.00 1.43
CA ASP A 149 -22.07 -5.67 2.44
C ASP A 149 -21.48 -5.32 3.81
N TYR A 150 -20.28 -5.82 4.12
CA TYR A 150 -19.60 -5.53 5.39
C TYR A 150 -19.14 -4.07 5.50
N GLN A 151 -18.90 -3.35 4.38
CA GLN A 151 -18.60 -1.92 4.40
C GLN A 151 -19.70 -1.07 5.09
N ARG A 152 -20.93 -1.61 5.17
CA ARG A 152 -22.08 -0.95 5.81
C ARG A 152 -22.23 -1.31 7.29
N MET A 153 -21.37 -2.18 7.81
CA MET A 153 -21.41 -2.69 9.18
C MET A 153 -20.27 -2.11 10.05
N VAL A 154 -19.70 -0.99 9.63
CA VAL A 154 -18.56 -0.35 10.28
C VAL A 154 -18.75 -0.26 11.79
N SER A 155 -17.68 -0.57 12.55
CA SER A 155 -17.63 -0.55 14.01
C SER A 155 -18.61 -1.50 14.72
N THR A 156 -19.18 -2.47 14.01
CA THR A 156 -19.98 -3.56 14.62
C THR A 156 -19.10 -4.77 14.92
N LYS A 157 -19.59 -5.68 15.79
CA LYS A 157 -18.90 -6.93 16.10
C LYS A 157 -18.59 -7.74 14.83
N GLN A 158 -19.57 -7.87 13.92
CA GLN A 158 -19.40 -8.62 12.67
C GLN A 158 -18.33 -7.98 11.76
N TYR A 159 -18.30 -6.65 11.65
CA TYR A 159 -17.27 -5.93 10.91
C TYR A 159 -15.86 -6.24 11.43
N TYR A 160 -15.68 -6.19 12.75
CA TYR A 160 -14.38 -6.52 13.36
C TYR A 160 -13.98 -7.97 13.13
N GLU A 161 -14.90 -8.93 13.23
CA GLU A 161 -14.62 -10.34 12.96
C GLU A 161 -14.13 -10.54 11.53
N VAL A 162 -14.84 -10.01 10.54
CA VAL A 162 -14.44 -10.07 9.13
C VAL A 162 -13.11 -9.38 8.89
N CYS A 163 -12.91 -8.17 9.43
CA CYS A 163 -11.66 -7.44 9.25
C CYS A 163 -10.46 -8.16 9.89
N ALA A 164 -10.63 -8.80 11.05
CA ALA A 164 -9.59 -9.60 11.68
C ALA A 164 -9.21 -10.81 10.83
N ASP A 165 -10.20 -11.49 10.27
CA ASP A 165 -9.99 -12.67 9.41
C ASP A 165 -9.29 -12.30 8.10
N VAL A 166 -9.69 -11.22 7.42
CA VAL A 166 -9.04 -10.82 6.17
C VAL A 166 -7.61 -10.30 6.38
N ILE A 167 -7.33 -9.63 7.50
CA ILE A 167 -5.96 -9.24 7.87
C ILE A 167 -5.11 -10.49 8.09
N LYS A 168 -5.61 -11.46 8.83
CA LYS A 168 -4.94 -12.74 9.08
C LYS A 168 -4.65 -13.45 7.76
N ASP A 169 -5.66 -13.64 6.91
CA ASP A 169 -5.52 -14.31 5.62
C ASP A 169 -4.46 -13.64 4.75
N ALA A 170 -4.50 -12.30 4.63
CA ALA A 170 -3.53 -11.56 3.85
C ALA A 170 -2.10 -11.71 4.40
N ILE A 171 -1.91 -11.65 5.71
CA ILE A 171 -0.60 -11.86 6.32
C ILE A 171 -0.09 -13.29 6.05
N GLU A 172 -0.94 -14.31 6.19
CA GLU A 172 -0.59 -15.71 5.91
C GLU A 172 -0.21 -15.92 4.44
N ILE A 173 -0.96 -15.34 3.50
CA ILE A 173 -0.68 -15.43 2.05
C ILE A 173 0.68 -14.80 1.70
N PHE A 174 1.06 -13.69 2.35
CA PHE A 174 2.34 -13.01 2.11
C PHE A 174 3.50 -13.62 2.90
N SER A 175 3.25 -14.50 3.84
CA SER A 175 4.29 -15.14 4.65
C SER A 175 5.17 -16.08 3.81
N VAL A 176 6.45 -16.18 4.18
CA VAL A 176 7.43 -17.09 3.56
C VAL A 176 8.14 -17.86 4.66
N ASP A 177 8.14 -19.19 4.57
CA ASP A 177 8.80 -20.06 5.54
C ASP A 177 8.40 -19.77 7.00
N GLY A 178 7.12 -19.45 7.21
CA GLY A 178 6.55 -19.11 8.51
C GLY A 178 6.88 -17.69 9.00
N LYS A 179 7.59 -16.88 8.20
CA LYS A 179 7.89 -15.48 8.54
C LYS A 179 6.87 -14.55 7.90
N PRO A 180 6.19 -13.70 8.68
CA PRO A 180 5.22 -12.75 8.14
C PRO A 180 5.92 -11.61 7.36
N PRO A 181 5.18 -10.86 6.52
CA PRO A 181 5.71 -9.64 5.90
C PRO A 181 6.11 -8.61 6.97
N ARG A 182 7.08 -7.75 6.68
CA ARG A 182 7.51 -6.72 7.65
C ARG A 182 6.42 -5.71 7.97
N PHE A 183 5.59 -5.39 6.98
CA PHE A 183 4.57 -4.34 7.06
C PHE A 183 3.23 -4.84 6.54
N PHE A 184 2.17 -4.18 7.00
CA PHE A 184 0.82 -4.26 6.44
C PHE A 184 0.27 -2.85 6.32
N HIS A 185 -0.08 -2.43 5.09
CA HIS A 185 -0.64 -1.09 4.87
C HIS A 185 -2.16 -1.12 5.02
N LEU A 186 -2.66 -0.45 6.05
CA LEU A 186 -4.08 -0.41 6.42
C LEU A 186 -4.91 0.60 5.60
N GLY A 187 -4.26 1.45 4.78
CA GLY A 187 -4.93 2.58 4.15
C GLY A 187 -5.27 3.66 5.17
N TYR A 188 -6.55 3.81 5.49
CA TYR A 188 -7.10 4.68 6.53
C TYR A 188 -7.10 6.17 6.16
N ASP A 189 -7.23 6.47 4.85
CA ASP A 189 -7.20 7.82 4.28
C ASP A 189 -8.59 8.34 3.90
N GLU A 190 -8.69 9.66 3.77
CA GLU A 190 -9.80 10.40 3.16
C GLU A 190 -11.18 10.16 3.78
N GLU A 191 -11.27 9.70 5.02
CA GLU A 191 -12.53 9.37 5.69
C GLU A 191 -13.33 10.63 6.05
N THR A 192 -13.94 11.23 5.05
CA THR A 192 -14.73 12.45 5.15
C THR A 192 -16.04 12.35 4.39
N ALA A 193 -17.05 13.12 4.80
CA ALA A 193 -18.32 13.22 4.08
C ALA A 193 -18.14 13.80 2.66
N GLY A 194 -17.14 14.68 2.47
CA GLY A 194 -16.83 15.26 1.16
C GLY A 194 -16.40 14.21 0.15
N HIS A 195 -15.48 13.31 0.52
CA HIS A 195 -15.04 12.20 -0.34
C HIS A 195 -16.15 11.19 -0.63
N GLN A 196 -17.08 11.01 0.30
CA GLN A 196 -18.24 10.12 0.16
C GLN A 196 -19.49 10.79 -0.41
N SER A 197 -19.40 12.04 -0.89
CA SER A 197 -20.56 12.81 -1.37
C SER A 197 -21.33 12.16 -2.54
N THR A 198 -20.73 11.19 -3.21
CA THR A 198 -21.34 10.42 -4.32
C THR A 198 -21.57 8.95 -3.97
N PHE A 199 -21.42 8.55 -2.70
CA PHE A 199 -21.71 7.19 -2.23
C PHE A 199 -23.20 7.03 -1.99
N GLU A 200 -23.68 5.79 -1.99
CA GLU A 200 -25.05 5.46 -1.58
C GLU A 200 -25.23 5.59 -0.06
N LEU A 201 -24.18 5.30 0.70
CA LEU A 201 -24.16 5.42 2.16
C LEU A 201 -22.88 6.10 2.63
N THR A 202 -23.01 7.25 3.27
CA THR A 202 -21.89 7.96 3.87
C THR A 202 -21.70 7.50 5.32
N ILE A 203 -20.53 6.96 5.62
CA ILE A 203 -20.11 6.59 6.98
C ILE A 203 -18.77 7.28 7.26
N VAL A 204 -18.71 8.07 8.34
CA VAL A 204 -17.48 8.76 8.74
C VAL A 204 -17.26 8.53 10.24
N ARG A 205 -16.19 7.85 10.59
CA ARG A 205 -15.77 7.72 11.98
C ARG A 205 -15.12 9.04 12.42
N GLN A 206 -15.46 9.53 13.60
CA GLN A 206 -14.94 10.79 14.11
C GLN A 206 -14.49 10.67 15.56
N GLY A 207 -13.50 11.45 15.96
CA GLY A 207 -13.05 11.57 17.34
C GLY A 207 -12.69 10.21 17.96
N GLU A 208 -13.26 9.90 19.11
CA GLU A 208 -12.96 8.66 19.85
C GLU A 208 -13.27 7.39 19.06
N LEU A 209 -14.29 7.37 18.19
CA LEU A 209 -14.60 6.20 17.39
C LEU A 209 -13.54 5.94 16.33
N TRP A 210 -12.99 6.99 15.69
CA TRP A 210 -11.90 6.86 14.74
C TRP A 210 -10.66 6.23 15.41
N TRP A 211 -10.31 6.73 16.61
CA TRP A 211 -9.18 6.22 17.38
C TRP A 211 -9.40 4.80 17.88
N HIS A 212 -10.61 4.49 18.38
CA HIS A 212 -10.95 3.16 18.83
C HIS A 212 -10.73 2.12 17.72
N ASP A 213 -11.30 2.38 16.54
CA ASP A 213 -11.19 1.47 15.40
C ASP A 213 -9.77 1.40 14.88
N PHE A 214 -9.11 2.54 14.69
CA PHE A 214 -7.73 2.57 14.23
C PHE A 214 -6.79 1.76 15.13
N LEU A 215 -6.84 1.99 16.44
CA LEU A 215 -6.01 1.26 17.39
C LEU A 215 -6.33 -0.22 17.43
N TRP A 216 -7.59 -0.58 17.22
CA TRP A 216 -8.00 -1.97 17.07
C TRP A 216 -7.35 -2.60 15.82
N PHE A 217 -7.41 -1.95 14.65
CA PHE A 217 -6.77 -2.42 13.42
C PHE A 217 -5.24 -2.56 13.58
N ALA A 218 -4.59 -1.54 14.12
CA ALA A 218 -3.16 -1.58 14.39
C ALA A 218 -2.79 -2.79 15.27
N LYS A 219 -3.56 -3.04 16.32
CA LYS A 219 -3.37 -4.19 17.21
C LYS A 219 -3.58 -5.54 16.49
N GLN A 220 -4.56 -5.66 15.57
CA GLN A 220 -4.72 -6.91 14.79
C GLN A 220 -3.44 -7.22 14.01
N VAL A 221 -2.86 -6.24 13.33
CA VAL A 221 -1.61 -6.38 12.57
C VAL A 221 -0.43 -6.70 13.50
N GLU A 222 -0.24 -5.93 14.57
CA GLU A 222 0.86 -6.11 15.52
C GLU A 222 0.81 -7.47 16.23
N SER A 223 -0.38 -7.99 16.52
CA SER A 223 -0.56 -9.31 17.13
C SER A 223 -0.02 -10.48 16.29
N LYS A 224 0.21 -10.24 15.00
CA LYS A 224 0.80 -11.19 14.05
C LYS A 224 2.30 -10.97 13.81
N GLY A 225 2.94 -10.08 14.58
CA GLY A 225 4.36 -9.73 14.42
C GLY A 225 4.64 -8.85 13.20
N VAL A 226 3.64 -8.16 12.67
CA VAL A 226 3.72 -7.29 11.50
C VAL A 226 3.61 -5.84 11.94
N ARG A 227 4.36 -4.93 11.31
CA ARG A 227 4.27 -3.51 11.60
C ARG A 227 3.15 -2.85 10.79
N PRO A 228 2.17 -2.16 11.43
CA PRO A 228 1.14 -1.44 10.72
C PRO A 228 1.71 -0.21 10.00
N TRP A 229 1.14 0.11 8.84
CA TRP A 229 1.49 1.24 7.99
C TRP A 229 0.21 1.93 7.52
N ILE A 230 0.16 3.28 7.55
CA ILE A 230 -1.03 4.04 7.18
C ILE A 230 -0.71 5.26 6.32
N TRP A 231 -1.73 5.80 5.66
CA TRP A 231 -1.76 7.18 5.20
C TRP A 231 -1.96 8.13 6.40
N SER A 232 -1.26 9.25 6.41
CA SER A 232 -1.20 10.11 7.58
C SER A 232 -2.09 11.36 7.48
N ASP A 233 -3.01 11.41 6.53
CA ASP A 233 -3.82 12.60 6.23
C ASP A 233 -4.79 13.01 7.35
N TYR A 234 -5.18 12.10 8.25
CA TYR A 234 -5.91 12.49 9.47
C TYR A 234 -5.15 13.55 10.28
N CYS A 235 -3.82 13.55 10.25
CA CYS A 235 -2.96 14.55 10.86
C CYS A 235 -3.18 15.97 10.31
N TRP A 236 -3.63 16.13 9.06
CA TRP A 236 -3.81 17.45 8.45
C TRP A 236 -4.78 18.35 9.19
N HIS A 237 -5.83 17.76 9.77
CA HIS A 237 -6.91 18.46 10.45
C HIS A 237 -6.97 18.17 11.96
N HIS A 238 -6.19 17.19 12.44
CA HIS A 238 -6.17 16.69 13.81
C HIS A 238 -4.74 16.56 14.36
N LYS A 239 -3.86 17.50 14.01
CA LYS A 239 -2.41 17.42 14.24
C LYS A 239 -2.02 17.07 15.68
N ASP A 240 -2.49 17.88 16.65
CA ASP A 240 -2.07 17.72 18.05
C ASP A 240 -2.59 16.38 18.62
N GLU A 241 -3.81 16.05 18.30
CA GLU A 241 -4.40 14.77 18.68
C GLU A 241 -3.64 13.59 18.06
N PHE A 242 -3.33 13.68 16.75
CA PHE A 242 -2.59 12.64 16.02
C PHE A 242 -1.20 12.41 16.60
N ILE A 243 -0.44 13.48 16.83
CA ILE A 243 0.92 13.39 17.37
C ILE A 243 0.93 12.78 18.78
N ASN A 244 -0.07 13.12 19.60
CA ASN A 244 -0.15 12.65 20.98
C ASN A 244 -0.68 11.22 21.12
N ARG A 245 -1.54 10.75 20.21
CA ARG A 245 -2.23 9.45 20.33
C ARG A 245 -1.68 8.36 19.41
N MET A 246 -1.08 8.72 18.26
CA MET A 246 -0.57 7.76 17.29
C MET A 246 0.59 6.96 17.89
N PRO A 247 0.54 5.60 17.86
CA PRO A 247 1.65 4.79 18.32
C PRO A 247 2.88 4.95 17.42
N LYS A 248 4.08 5.04 18.02
CA LYS A 248 5.34 5.14 17.28
C LYS A 248 5.70 3.86 16.50
N SER A 249 5.08 2.74 16.84
CA SER A 249 5.17 1.49 16.07
C SER A 249 4.57 1.61 14.67
N VAL A 250 3.59 2.51 14.44
CA VAL A 250 2.91 2.68 13.16
C VAL A 250 3.78 3.48 12.20
N LEU A 251 4.08 2.89 11.03
CA LEU A 251 4.80 3.55 9.94
C LEU A 251 3.87 4.55 9.23
N GLN A 252 4.36 5.75 8.96
CA GLN A 252 3.58 6.86 8.44
C GLN A 252 3.88 7.12 6.96
N SER A 253 2.84 7.31 6.15
CA SER A 253 2.96 7.83 4.79
C SER A 253 2.10 9.06 4.62
N ASN A 254 2.67 10.22 4.89
CA ASN A 254 2.05 11.46 4.44
C ASN A 254 2.17 11.57 2.93
N TRP A 255 1.21 12.24 2.29
CA TRP A 255 1.15 12.39 0.85
C TRP A 255 0.70 13.81 0.45
N TYR A 256 1.20 14.27 -0.69
CA TYR A 256 0.79 15.49 -1.35
C TYR A 256 1.11 15.36 -2.84
N TYR A 257 0.18 15.75 -3.72
CA TYR A 257 0.33 15.52 -5.17
C TYR A 257 0.35 16.80 -6.00
N GLY A 258 0.44 17.95 -5.35
CA GLY A 258 0.63 19.23 -6.02
C GLY A 258 2.11 19.53 -6.33
N ALA A 259 2.36 20.66 -7.01
CA ALA A 259 3.69 21.09 -7.42
C ALA A 259 4.36 22.08 -6.43
N GLU A 260 3.58 22.75 -5.55
CA GLU A 260 4.11 23.76 -4.64
C GLU A 260 4.48 23.15 -3.29
N PHE A 261 5.75 23.21 -2.94
CA PHE A 261 6.28 22.74 -1.65
C PHE A 261 6.75 23.88 -0.72
N ASP A 262 6.72 25.12 -1.20
CA ASP A 262 6.98 26.28 -0.34
C ASP A 262 5.73 26.61 0.48
N VAL A 263 5.71 26.16 1.72
CA VAL A 263 4.56 26.35 2.64
C VAL A 263 4.18 27.82 2.84
N SER A 264 5.10 28.76 2.60
CA SER A 264 4.82 30.20 2.70
C SER A 264 3.93 30.71 1.56
N LYS A 265 3.92 30.01 0.42
CA LYS A 265 3.12 30.31 -0.76
C LYS A 265 1.81 29.54 -0.82
N MET A 266 1.64 28.54 0.05
CA MET A 266 0.45 27.69 0.09
C MET A 266 -0.70 28.36 0.85
N GLY A 267 -1.93 28.15 0.35
CA GLY A 267 -3.15 28.53 1.05
C GLY A 267 -3.34 27.74 2.37
N GLU A 268 -4.14 28.28 3.28
CA GLU A 268 -4.39 27.68 4.60
C GLU A 268 -4.88 26.23 4.52
N SER A 269 -5.73 25.91 3.54
CA SER A 269 -6.30 24.57 3.36
C SER A 269 -5.29 23.51 2.86
N SER A 270 -4.27 23.92 2.09
CA SER A 270 -3.29 23.00 1.50
C SER A 270 -1.96 22.95 2.24
N ARG A 271 -1.65 23.99 3.02
CA ARG A 271 -0.41 24.06 3.81
C ARG A 271 -0.20 22.85 4.73
N PRO A 272 -1.23 22.32 5.43
CA PRO A 272 -1.07 21.14 6.29
C PRO A 272 -0.54 19.92 5.56
N TYR A 273 -0.84 19.75 4.28
CA TYR A 273 -0.41 18.57 3.50
C TYR A 273 1.11 18.45 3.42
N VAL A 274 1.80 19.57 3.16
CA VAL A 274 3.26 19.60 3.10
C VAL A 274 3.88 19.75 4.51
N GLN A 275 3.26 20.55 5.39
CA GLN A 275 3.77 20.76 6.74
C GLN A 275 3.79 19.45 7.55
N THR A 276 2.88 18.52 7.31
CA THR A 276 2.79 17.26 8.04
C THR A 276 4.04 16.39 7.88
N TYR A 277 4.75 16.41 6.76
CA TYR A 277 6.05 15.73 6.64
C TYR A 277 7.03 16.15 7.74
N VAL A 278 7.10 17.46 7.98
CA VAL A 278 7.99 18.07 8.98
C VAL A 278 7.50 17.80 10.41
N ASP A 279 6.19 17.88 10.60
CA ASP A 279 5.58 17.69 11.93
C ASP A 279 5.74 16.24 12.42
N LEU A 280 5.56 15.25 11.53
CA LEU A 280 5.80 13.85 11.82
C LEU A 280 7.28 13.58 12.13
N ALA A 281 8.20 14.18 11.36
CA ALA A 281 9.64 14.07 11.61
C ALA A 281 10.02 14.62 13.00
N LYS A 282 9.57 15.85 13.32
CA LYS A 282 9.82 16.49 14.63
C LYS A 282 9.24 15.68 15.78
N ALA A 283 8.11 15.03 15.57
CA ALA A 283 7.48 14.17 16.55
C ALA A 283 8.13 12.78 16.68
N GLY A 284 9.13 12.44 15.85
CA GLY A 284 9.86 11.18 15.92
C GLY A 284 9.08 9.98 15.36
N PHE A 285 8.25 10.19 14.33
CA PHE A 285 7.59 9.11 13.61
C PHE A 285 8.44 8.63 12.45
N ASP A 286 8.57 7.32 12.33
CA ASP A 286 9.12 6.70 11.12
C ASP A 286 8.21 6.97 9.92
N GLN A 287 8.79 7.44 8.81
CA GLN A 287 8.05 7.87 7.63
C GLN A 287 8.57 7.24 6.35
N VAL A 288 7.65 6.96 5.44
CA VAL A 288 7.86 6.72 4.01
C VAL A 288 6.99 7.73 3.25
N PRO A 289 7.44 9.00 3.10
CA PRO A 289 6.74 10.02 2.34
C PRO A 289 6.31 9.52 0.96
N THR A 290 5.09 9.86 0.56
CA THR A 290 4.52 9.40 -0.70
C THR A 290 4.31 10.56 -1.66
N GLY A 291 4.79 10.39 -2.88
CA GLY A 291 4.53 11.26 -4.01
C GLY A 291 3.91 10.49 -5.17
N ALA A 292 3.48 11.21 -6.19
CA ALA A 292 2.78 10.66 -7.34
C ALA A 292 3.13 11.39 -8.64
N ASN A 293 2.72 10.82 -9.77
CA ASN A 293 2.58 11.56 -11.02
C ASN A 293 1.09 11.81 -11.36
N TRP A 294 0.26 11.94 -10.30
CA TRP A 294 -1.19 12.15 -10.45
C TRP A 294 -1.50 13.50 -11.09
N SER A 295 -1.02 14.59 -10.49
CA SER A 295 -1.27 15.96 -10.94
C SER A 295 -0.15 16.50 -11.84
N CYS A 296 1.10 16.12 -11.58
CA CYS A 296 2.27 16.53 -12.35
C CYS A 296 3.42 15.54 -12.18
N ASP A 297 4.31 15.48 -13.16
CA ASP A 297 5.46 14.56 -13.16
C ASP A 297 6.60 15.01 -12.23
N THR A 298 6.60 16.26 -11.76
CA THR A 298 7.65 16.76 -10.85
C THR A 298 7.42 16.41 -9.41
N ASN A 299 6.17 16.08 -9.04
CA ASN A 299 5.77 15.92 -7.64
C ASN A 299 6.61 14.91 -6.86
N PHE A 300 6.91 13.74 -7.44
CA PHE A 300 7.70 12.74 -6.71
C PHE A 300 9.12 13.23 -6.42
N ALA A 301 9.78 13.86 -7.41
CA ALA A 301 11.11 14.46 -7.23
C ALA A 301 11.09 15.58 -6.18
N ASP A 302 10.04 16.42 -6.22
CA ASP A 302 9.87 17.52 -5.26
C ASP A 302 9.59 16.99 -3.85
N THR A 303 8.80 15.91 -3.70
CA THR A 303 8.59 15.21 -2.43
C THR A 303 9.91 14.69 -1.86
N VAL A 304 10.72 13.99 -2.67
CA VAL A 304 12.03 13.46 -2.25
C VAL A 304 12.95 14.61 -1.82
N LYS A 305 13.07 15.65 -2.64
CA LYS A 305 13.88 16.83 -2.37
C LYS A 305 13.47 17.55 -1.08
N PHE A 306 12.17 17.78 -0.92
CA PHE A 306 11.63 18.47 0.26
C PHE A 306 11.88 17.67 1.54
N CYS A 307 11.54 16.39 1.55
CA CYS A 307 11.69 15.54 2.73
C CYS A 307 13.17 15.29 3.07
N ARG A 308 14.07 15.15 2.07
CA ARG A 308 15.51 15.06 2.30
C ARG A 308 16.05 16.27 3.02
N ALA A 309 15.55 17.47 2.71
CA ALA A 309 16.00 18.72 3.31
C ALA A 309 15.38 19.01 4.69
N ASN A 310 14.10 18.62 4.90
CA ASN A 310 13.32 19.05 6.04
C ASN A 310 12.96 17.94 7.04
N CYS A 311 13.13 16.66 6.65
CA CYS A 311 12.85 15.50 7.50
C CYS A 311 14.10 14.61 7.63
N PRO A 312 15.26 15.16 8.02
CA PRO A 312 16.48 14.38 8.12
C PRO A 312 16.42 13.39 9.28
N GLY A 313 17.35 12.44 9.26
CA GLY A 313 17.60 11.56 10.38
C GLY A 313 17.06 10.14 10.20
N GLU A 314 17.11 9.43 11.32
CA GLU A 314 16.79 7.99 11.36
C GLU A 314 15.32 7.64 11.09
N HIS A 315 14.43 8.63 11.17
CA HIS A 315 12.99 8.45 10.98
C HIS A 315 12.55 8.52 9.51
N LEU A 316 13.36 9.02 8.59
CA LEU A 316 13.09 8.94 7.16
C LEU A 316 13.51 7.55 6.65
N LYS A 317 12.53 6.63 6.48
CA LYS A 317 12.80 5.23 6.13
C LYS A 317 12.84 4.98 4.63
N GLY A 318 12.34 5.89 3.82
CA GLY A 318 12.28 5.73 2.38
C GLY A 318 11.26 6.65 1.73
N PHE A 319 10.88 6.27 0.50
CA PHE A 319 9.86 6.98 -0.29
C PHE A 319 8.99 5.97 -1.03
N MET A 320 7.74 6.37 -1.29
CA MET A 320 6.81 5.56 -2.07
C MET A 320 6.27 6.37 -3.26
N MET A 321 6.32 5.78 -4.44
CA MET A 321 5.58 6.23 -5.62
C MET A 321 4.19 5.61 -5.62
N ALA A 322 3.14 6.42 -5.64
CA ALA A 322 1.76 5.98 -5.77
C ALA A 322 1.10 6.67 -6.97
N SER A 323 1.27 6.09 -8.16
CA SER A 323 0.74 6.69 -9.41
C SER A 323 -0.78 6.77 -9.45
N TRP A 324 -1.48 6.01 -8.60
CA TRP A 324 -2.94 5.84 -8.60
C TRP A 324 -3.51 5.38 -9.94
N GLN A 325 -2.66 4.76 -10.77
CA GLN A 325 -3.10 4.15 -12.00
C GLN A 325 -3.53 2.71 -11.75
N ARG A 326 -4.63 2.32 -12.37
CA ARG A 326 -5.15 0.96 -12.29
C ARG A 326 -4.39 0.05 -13.25
N SER A 327 -4.33 -1.24 -12.95
CA SER A 327 -3.68 -2.23 -13.81
C SER A 327 -4.56 -2.58 -15.04
N ILE A 328 -4.89 -1.57 -15.84
CA ILE A 328 -5.68 -1.67 -17.08
C ILE A 328 -4.92 -1.05 -18.26
N PRO A 329 -5.18 -1.49 -19.52
CA PRO A 329 -4.41 -1.03 -20.68
C PRO A 329 -4.33 0.49 -20.85
N GLU A 330 -5.43 1.19 -20.56
CA GLU A 330 -5.52 2.63 -20.78
C GLU A 330 -4.68 3.47 -19.80
N GLU A 331 -4.23 2.87 -18.70
CA GLU A 331 -3.43 3.53 -17.65
C GLU A 331 -2.00 3.01 -17.58
N LEU A 332 -1.64 2.04 -18.41
CA LEU A 332 -0.31 1.43 -18.44
C LEU A 332 0.80 2.48 -18.62
N GLU A 333 0.66 3.35 -19.59
CA GLU A 333 1.70 4.33 -19.95
C GLU A 333 2.01 5.29 -18.80
N LYS A 334 0.95 5.78 -18.12
CA LYS A 334 1.10 6.65 -16.96
C LYS A 334 1.64 5.90 -15.75
N GLY A 335 1.28 4.63 -15.57
CA GLY A 335 1.85 3.77 -14.55
C GLY A 335 3.35 3.51 -14.77
N LEU A 336 3.77 3.18 -15.99
CA LEU A 336 5.18 3.04 -16.36
C LEU A 336 5.95 4.34 -16.13
N ARG A 337 5.37 5.48 -16.51
CA ARG A 337 5.97 6.80 -16.27
C ARG A 337 6.22 7.05 -14.78
N GLY A 338 5.30 6.65 -13.88
CA GLY A 338 5.51 6.74 -12.43
C GLY A 338 6.73 5.94 -11.98
N ILE A 339 6.90 4.73 -12.50
CA ILE A 339 8.07 3.89 -12.19
C ILE A 339 9.37 4.52 -12.73
N ASP A 340 9.35 5.15 -13.90
CA ASP A 340 10.52 5.86 -14.46
C ASP A 340 10.93 7.05 -13.58
N LEU A 341 9.97 7.78 -13.03
CA LEU A 341 10.21 8.87 -12.08
C LEU A 341 10.81 8.35 -10.77
N LEU A 342 10.32 7.23 -10.27
CA LEU A 342 10.90 6.55 -9.09
C LEU A 342 12.36 6.16 -9.36
N GLU A 343 12.66 5.51 -10.49
CA GLU A 343 14.01 5.13 -10.87
C GLU A 343 14.95 6.33 -10.94
N ALA A 344 14.47 7.45 -11.50
CA ALA A 344 15.28 8.67 -11.59
C ALA A 344 15.70 9.19 -10.21
N GLU A 345 14.81 9.13 -9.21
CA GLU A 345 15.14 9.58 -7.86
C GLU A 345 16.04 8.57 -7.11
N ILE A 346 15.86 7.27 -7.33
CA ILE A 346 16.77 6.25 -6.80
C ILE A 346 18.21 6.52 -7.28
N LYS A 347 18.38 6.79 -8.57
CA LYS A 347 19.70 7.11 -9.16
C LYS A 347 20.30 8.41 -8.65
N ARG A 348 19.45 9.42 -8.35
CA ARG A 348 19.92 10.70 -7.77
C ARG A 348 20.27 10.60 -6.29
N TRP A 349 19.68 9.66 -5.59
CA TRP A 349 19.93 9.44 -4.15
C TRP A 349 21.27 8.76 -3.89
N GLN A 350 21.73 7.89 -4.80
CA GLN A 350 23.02 7.20 -4.77
C GLN A 350 24.17 8.17 -5.04
#